data_6593e5b197515f070c9fedd5959ad8e2
#
_entry.id   6593e5b197515f070c9fedd5959ad8e2
#
_cell.length_a   1.000
_cell.length_b   1.000
_cell.length_c   1.000
_cell.angle_alpha   90.00
_cell.angle_beta   90.00
_cell.angle_gamma   90.00
#
_symmetry.space_group_name_H-M   'P 1'
#
loop_
_entity.id
_entity.type
_entity.pdbx_description
1 polymer ?
#
loop_
_entity_poly.entity_id
_entity_poly.type
_entity_poly.pdbx_seq_one_letter_code
_entity_poly.pdbx_strand_id
1 'polypeptide(L)'
;HLSRAIEVGSSVEYARYMAGWATKLAGETLDVSIPVPPGDRYTAYTRREPVGVVAAIVPWNFPLMIAVWKVMPALAAGCTIVLKPSPETPLTALRLAELALEAGVPPGVFNVVTGGAMAGEALVGSTLVSKISFTGSTLVGKKIGRVAIDNMTRVTLELGGKNPMIVLDDANLKKAVEGVMIGAFLNQGQVCASVSR
;
A
#
# COMPACT_ATOMS: atom_id res chain seq x y z
N HIS A 1 16.12 16.82 -6.24
CA HIS A 1 15.59 17.51 -5.05
C HIS A 1 14.29 16.87 -4.55
N LEU A 2 13.34 16.51 -5.42
CA LEU A 2 12.06 15.88 -5.03
C LEU A 2 12.26 14.57 -4.29
N SER A 3 13.12 13.67 -4.76
CA SER A 3 13.37 12.38 -4.10
C SER A 3 13.83 12.55 -2.66
N ARG A 4 14.76 13.48 -2.41
CA ARG A 4 15.27 13.72 -1.05
C ARG A 4 14.25 14.41 -0.16
N ALA A 5 13.55 15.43 -0.68
CA ALA A 5 12.64 16.25 0.10
C ALA A 5 11.30 15.56 0.36
N ILE A 6 10.76 14.86 -0.62
CA ILE A 6 9.43 14.25 -0.55
C ILE A 6 9.52 12.75 -0.27
N GLU A 7 10.17 11.97 -1.16
CA GLU A 7 10.11 10.52 -1.03
C GLU A 7 10.84 9.98 0.20
N VAL A 8 12.10 10.38 0.42
CA VAL A 8 12.88 9.86 1.55
C VAL A 8 12.30 10.35 2.87
N GLY A 9 12.04 11.67 2.98
CA GLY A 9 11.47 12.24 4.19
C GLY A 9 10.13 11.61 4.58
N SER A 10 9.19 11.57 3.64
CA SER A 10 7.87 10.95 3.87
C SER A 10 7.96 9.45 4.17
N SER A 11 8.90 8.73 3.54
CA SER A 11 9.12 7.31 3.80
C SER A 11 9.60 7.05 5.22
N VAL A 12 10.53 7.87 5.71
CA VAL A 12 11.04 7.76 7.09
C VAL A 12 9.93 8.04 8.10
N GLU A 13 9.17 9.11 7.92
CA GLU A 13 8.07 9.46 8.83
C GLU A 13 6.97 8.39 8.82
N TYR A 14 6.61 7.87 7.64
CA TYR A 14 5.62 6.80 7.54
C TYR A 14 6.10 5.48 8.18
N ALA A 15 7.38 5.13 8.01
CA ALA A 15 7.94 3.96 8.65
C ALA A 15 7.89 4.07 10.18
N ARG A 16 8.25 5.24 10.75
CA ARG A 16 8.12 5.53 12.19
C ARG A 16 6.67 5.43 12.67
N TYR A 17 5.75 6.01 11.91
CA TYR A 17 4.33 5.93 12.21
C TYR A 17 3.84 4.49 12.26
N MET A 18 4.18 3.68 11.25
CA MET A 18 3.78 2.27 11.16
C MET A 18 4.44 1.40 12.23
N ALA A 19 5.67 1.66 12.62
CA ALA A 19 6.33 0.96 13.74
C ALA A 19 5.52 1.10 15.04
N GLY A 20 4.93 2.26 15.27
CA GLY A 20 4.04 2.50 16.41
C GLY A 20 2.74 1.68 16.40
N TRP A 21 2.33 1.12 15.25
CA TRP A 21 1.12 0.30 15.12
C TRP A 21 1.33 -1.17 15.45
N ALA A 22 2.56 -1.67 15.45
CA ALA A 22 2.86 -3.08 15.70
C ALA A 22 2.29 -3.61 17.03
N THR A 23 2.16 -2.74 18.04
CA THR A 23 1.60 -3.06 19.36
C THR A 23 0.18 -2.53 19.58
N LYS A 24 -0.48 -1.98 18.55
CA LYS A 24 -1.81 -1.34 18.67
C LYS A 24 -2.89 -2.02 17.83
N LEU A 25 -2.59 -3.18 17.24
CA LEU A 25 -3.55 -3.97 16.47
C LEU A 25 -4.45 -4.76 17.44
N ALA A 26 -5.40 -4.07 18.07
CA ALA A 26 -6.33 -4.64 19.01
C ALA A 26 -7.54 -5.30 18.32
N GLY A 27 -8.19 -6.23 19.04
CA GLY A 27 -9.53 -6.74 18.72
C GLY A 27 -10.57 -6.12 19.62
N GLU A 28 -11.78 -6.65 19.56
CA GLU A 28 -12.95 -6.20 20.30
C GLU A 28 -13.55 -7.37 21.07
N THR A 29 -14.10 -7.10 22.25
CA THR A 29 -14.99 -8.04 22.96
C THR A 29 -16.43 -7.72 22.56
N LEU A 30 -17.20 -8.73 22.21
CA LEU A 30 -18.56 -8.60 21.68
C LEU A 30 -19.56 -9.22 22.64
N ASP A 31 -20.64 -8.50 22.95
CA ASP A 31 -21.80 -9.07 23.59
C ASP A 31 -22.63 -9.79 22.53
N VAL A 32 -22.83 -11.09 22.72
CA VAL A 32 -23.60 -11.91 21.78
C VAL A 32 -24.82 -12.50 22.50
N SER A 33 -25.95 -12.52 21.81
CA SER A 33 -27.17 -13.19 22.25
C SER A 33 -27.45 -14.39 21.36
N ILE A 34 -27.14 -15.59 21.87
CA ILE A 34 -27.40 -16.84 21.17
C ILE A 34 -28.51 -17.56 21.98
N PRO A 35 -29.70 -17.76 21.38
CA PRO A 35 -30.88 -18.28 22.14
C PRO A 35 -30.83 -19.77 22.37
N VAL A 36 -29.86 -20.50 21.80
CA VAL A 36 -29.81 -21.96 21.86
C VAL A 36 -28.40 -22.46 22.14
N PRO A 37 -28.18 -23.26 23.21
CA PRO A 37 -29.13 -23.67 24.23
C PRO A 37 -29.59 -22.53 25.18
N PRO A 38 -30.79 -22.57 25.70
CA PRO A 38 -31.26 -21.54 26.62
C PRO A 38 -30.45 -21.53 27.92
N GLY A 39 -30.06 -20.32 28.38
CA GLY A 39 -29.33 -20.14 29.64
C GLY A 39 -27.81 -20.19 29.55
N ASP A 40 -27.25 -20.58 28.40
CA ASP A 40 -25.80 -20.54 28.19
C ASP A 40 -25.30 -19.12 28.05
N ARG A 41 -24.07 -18.89 28.56
CA ARG A 41 -23.34 -17.61 28.38
C ARG A 41 -22.20 -17.84 27.42
N TYR A 42 -22.08 -16.91 26.47
CA TYR A 42 -21.04 -16.96 25.46
C TYR A 42 -20.07 -15.79 25.64
N THR A 43 -18.79 -16.04 25.41
CA THR A 43 -17.77 -15.01 25.29
C THR A 43 -17.31 -14.97 23.84
N ALA A 44 -17.44 -13.80 23.20
CA ALA A 44 -16.97 -13.58 21.85
C ALA A 44 -15.98 -12.42 21.80
N TYR A 45 -14.92 -12.61 21.03
CA TYR A 45 -13.94 -11.56 20.78
C TYR A 45 -13.35 -11.68 19.39
N THR A 46 -12.90 -10.56 18.84
CA THR A 46 -12.13 -10.55 17.60
C THR A 46 -10.64 -10.47 17.90
N ARG A 47 -9.84 -11.08 17.05
CA ARG A 47 -8.39 -10.97 17.09
C ARG A 47 -7.87 -10.62 15.71
N ARG A 48 -6.95 -9.68 15.64
CA ARG A 48 -6.25 -9.33 14.40
C ARG A 48 -5.05 -10.26 14.23
N GLU A 49 -5.01 -10.95 13.10
CA GLU A 49 -3.93 -11.88 12.76
C GLU A 49 -3.34 -11.55 11.39
N PRO A 50 -2.04 -11.85 11.15
CA PRO A 50 -1.43 -11.70 9.83
C PRO A 50 -2.22 -12.45 8.77
N VAL A 51 -2.42 -11.82 7.60
CA VAL A 51 -3.13 -12.51 6.50
C VAL A 51 -2.28 -13.57 5.81
N GLY A 52 -0.96 -13.57 6.02
CA GLY A 52 0.00 -14.46 5.37
C GLY A 52 0.93 -13.69 4.41
N VAL A 53 1.09 -14.20 3.19
CA VAL A 53 1.97 -13.61 2.18
C VAL A 53 1.26 -12.48 1.45
N VAL A 54 1.88 -11.30 1.42
CA VAL A 54 1.40 -10.12 0.69
C VAL A 54 2.22 -9.96 -0.60
N ALA A 55 1.55 -9.92 -1.75
CA ALA A 55 2.14 -9.48 -3.01
C ALA A 55 1.93 -7.97 -3.17
N ALA A 56 3.00 -7.20 -3.22
CA ALA A 56 2.96 -5.76 -3.44
C ALA A 56 3.53 -5.41 -4.82
N ILE A 57 2.79 -4.65 -5.61
CA ILE A 57 3.25 -4.18 -6.93
C ILE A 57 3.14 -2.66 -6.93
N VAL A 58 4.24 -1.98 -7.25
CA VAL A 58 4.36 -0.52 -7.18
C VAL A 58 4.78 0.10 -8.50
N PRO A 59 4.33 1.34 -8.80
CA PRO A 59 4.67 2.08 -10.00
C PRO A 59 6.00 2.80 -9.89
N TRP A 60 6.35 3.52 -10.94
CA TRP A 60 7.64 4.22 -11.12
C TRP A 60 7.65 5.68 -10.62
N ASN A 61 6.49 6.30 -10.42
CA ASN A 61 6.40 7.76 -10.18
C ASN A 61 6.82 8.21 -8.77
N PHE A 62 6.59 7.38 -7.75
CA PHE A 62 7.10 7.53 -6.38
C PHE A 62 7.58 6.16 -5.86
N PRO A 63 8.69 5.65 -6.42
CA PRO A 63 9.06 4.24 -6.26
C PRO A 63 9.39 3.84 -4.82
N LEU A 64 10.06 4.69 -4.06
CA LEU A 64 10.38 4.42 -2.66
C LEU A 64 9.16 4.61 -1.76
N MET A 65 8.50 5.75 -1.89
CA MET A 65 7.39 6.12 -0.99
C MET A 65 6.23 5.13 -1.09
N ILE A 66 5.82 4.76 -2.31
CA ILE A 66 4.73 3.80 -2.49
C ILE A 66 5.14 2.38 -2.05
N ALA A 67 6.42 1.99 -2.23
CA ALA A 67 6.93 0.75 -1.68
C ALA A 67 6.81 0.73 -0.15
N VAL A 68 7.26 1.78 0.52
CA VAL A 68 7.18 1.93 1.98
C VAL A 68 5.74 1.91 2.47
N TRP A 69 4.79 2.54 1.76
CA TRP A 69 3.36 2.51 2.08
C TRP A 69 2.74 1.10 2.04
N LYS A 70 3.37 0.16 1.35
CA LYS A 70 2.91 -1.24 1.32
C LYS A 70 3.72 -2.14 2.26
N VAL A 71 5.03 -1.94 2.33
CA VAL A 71 5.94 -2.77 3.13
C VAL A 71 5.71 -2.55 4.61
N MET A 72 5.69 -1.30 5.08
CA MET A 72 5.64 -1.02 6.51
C MET A 72 4.34 -1.50 7.18
N PRO A 73 3.14 -1.29 6.63
CA PRO A 73 1.93 -1.86 7.24
C PRO A 73 1.89 -3.39 7.19
N ALA A 74 2.44 -4.02 6.14
CA ALA A 74 2.52 -5.47 6.07
C ALA A 74 3.42 -6.03 7.20
N LEU A 75 4.60 -5.44 7.40
CA LEU A 75 5.51 -5.83 8.48
C LEU A 75 4.90 -5.53 9.87
N ALA A 76 4.29 -4.36 10.06
CA ALA A 76 3.63 -4.02 11.33
C ALA A 76 2.49 -4.99 11.69
N ALA A 77 1.81 -5.53 10.67
CA ALA A 77 0.76 -6.55 10.84
C ALA A 77 1.30 -7.98 10.96
N GLY A 78 2.62 -8.18 10.95
CA GLY A 78 3.26 -9.50 11.05
C GLY A 78 3.19 -10.36 9.78
N CYS A 79 2.92 -9.74 8.62
CA CYS A 79 2.86 -10.43 7.33
C CYS A 79 4.27 -10.57 6.71
N THR A 80 4.43 -11.57 5.85
CA THR A 80 5.55 -11.60 4.91
C THR A 80 5.16 -10.91 3.61
N ILE A 81 6.12 -10.34 2.89
CA ILE A 81 5.82 -9.55 1.70
C ILE A 81 6.81 -9.81 0.56
N VAL A 82 6.29 -9.93 -0.65
CA VAL A 82 7.03 -9.93 -1.89
C VAL A 82 6.70 -8.65 -2.65
N LEU A 83 7.68 -7.76 -2.78
CA LEU A 83 7.54 -6.48 -3.48
C LEU A 83 8.07 -6.60 -4.90
N LYS A 84 7.24 -6.24 -5.88
CA LYS A 84 7.63 -6.09 -7.27
C LYS A 84 7.61 -4.60 -7.66
N PRO A 85 8.77 -3.94 -7.74
CA PRO A 85 8.85 -2.57 -8.26
C PRO A 85 8.60 -2.52 -9.77
N SER A 86 8.36 -1.30 -10.28
CA SER A 86 8.42 -1.05 -11.72
C SER A 86 9.81 -1.40 -12.25
N PRO A 87 9.93 -1.99 -13.46
CA PRO A 87 11.23 -2.24 -14.09
C PRO A 87 12.02 -0.94 -14.33
N GLU A 88 11.36 0.21 -14.43
CA GLU A 88 11.98 1.52 -14.63
C GLU A 88 12.68 2.05 -13.37
N THR A 89 12.26 1.60 -12.18
CA THR A 89 12.72 2.18 -10.89
C THR A 89 12.94 1.13 -9.80
N PRO A 90 13.75 0.07 -10.03
CA PRO A 90 13.87 -1.02 -9.06
C PRO A 90 14.88 -0.74 -7.93
N LEU A 91 15.83 0.18 -8.12
CA LEU A 91 17.01 0.32 -7.27
C LEU A 91 16.67 0.70 -5.82
N THR A 92 15.72 1.59 -5.61
CA THR A 92 15.30 2.00 -4.26
C THR A 92 14.58 0.88 -3.51
N ALA A 93 13.84 0.02 -4.20
CA ALA A 93 13.20 -1.14 -3.61
C ALA A 93 14.22 -2.20 -3.18
N LEU A 94 15.23 -2.45 -4.02
CA LEU A 94 16.35 -3.36 -3.68
C LEU A 94 17.11 -2.85 -2.47
N ARG A 95 17.48 -1.55 -2.46
CA ARG A 95 18.17 -0.97 -1.30
C ARG A 95 17.32 -0.98 -0.03
N LEU A 96 16.00 -0.81 -0.15
CA LEU A 96 15.08 -0.93 0.99
C LEU A 96 15.11 -2.33 1.60
N ALA A 97 15.19 -3.39 0.77
CA ALA A 97 15.29 -4.76 1.25
C ALA A 97 16.62 -5.03 1.96
N GLU A 98 17.73 -4.53 1.42
CA GLU A 98 19.03 -4.60 2.08
C GLU A 98 19.00 -3.91 3.45
N LEU A 99 18.49 -2.69 3.52
CA LEU A 99 18.34 -1.94 4.77
C LEU A 99 17.42 -2.65 5.77
N ALA A 100 16.40 -3.35 5.33
CA ALA A 100 15.53 -4.13 6.19
C ALA A 100 16.32 -5.30 6.83
N LEU A 101 17.15 -6.00 6.06
CA LEU A 101 18.04 -7.04 6.59
C LEU A 101 19.07 -6.47 7.57
N GLU A 102 19.71 -5.34 7.23
CA GLU A 102 20.65 -4.63 8.12
C GLU A 102 19.96 -4.21 9.44
N ALA A 103 18.66 -3.85 9.38
CA ALA A 103 17.86 -3.49 10.55
C ALA A 103 17.36 -4.70 11.36
N GLY A 104 17.66 -5.94 10.95
CA GLY A 104 17.30 -7.16 11.67
C GLY A 104 15.96 -7.79 11.25
N VAL A 105 15.35 -7.37 10.15
CA VAL A 105 14.19 -8.09 9.59
C VAL A 105 14.66 -9.47 9.13
N PRO A 106 14.04 -10.57 9.61
CA PRO A 106 14.50 -11.91 9.27
C PRO A 106 14.50 -12.18 7.76
N PRO A 107 15.49 -12.95 7.24
CA PRO A 107 15.48 -13.37 5.84
C PRO A 107 14.15 -14.04 5.45
N GLY A 108 13.65 -13.72 4.25
CA GLY A 108 12.38 -14.24 3.74
C GLY A 108 11.14 -13.47 4.18
N VAL A 109 11.21 -12.59 5.16
CA VAL A 109 10.05 -11.77 5.59
C VAL A 109 9.77 -10.65 4.58
N PHE A 110 10.79 -9.97 4.09
CA PHE A 110 10.67 -8.98 3.03
C PHE A 110 11.56 -9.37 1.84
N ASN A 111 10.95 -9.58 0.69
CA ASN A 111 11.60 -10.00 -0.53
C ASN A 111 11.29 -9.03 -1.67
N VAL A 112 12.24 -8.83 -2.59
CA VAL A 112 12.06 -8.02 -3.78
C VAL A 112 12.29 -8.86 -5.02
N VAL A 113 11.33 -8.84 -5.94
CA VAL A 113 11.40 -9.51 -7.25
C VAL A 113 11.35 -8.45 -8.34
N THR A 114 12.41 -8.33 -9.11
CA THR A 114 12.46 -7.46 -10.29
C THR A 114 11.88 -8.16 -11.51
N GLY A 115 11.38 -7.39 -12.47
CA GLY A 115 10.88 -7.93 -13.73
C GLY A 115 9.69 -7.14 -14.28
N GLY A 116 9.29 -7.50 -15.50
CA GLY A 116 8.17 -6.89 -16.22
C GLY A 116 6.80 -7.48 -15.86
N ALA A 117 5.90 -7.50 -16.85
CA ALA A 117 4.53 -7.98 -16.69
C ALA A 117 4.46 -9.44 -16.26
N MET A 118 5.27 -10.33 -16.86
CA MET A 118 5.28 -11.75 -16.54
C MET A 118 5.56 -12.04 -15.06
N ALA A 119 6.53 -11.32 -14.46
CA ALA A 119 6.81 -11.47 -13.03
C ALA A 119 5.62 -10.99 -12.16
N GLY A 120 4.93 -9.93 -12.60
CA GLY A 120 3.71 -9.45 -11.94
C GLY A 120 2.56 -10.45 -12.04
N GLU A 121 2.34 -11.02 -13.22
CA GLU A 121 1.30 -12.01 -13.48
C GLU A 121 1.54 -13.30 -12.69
N ALA A 122 2.78 -13.80 -12.65
CA ALA A 122 3.15 -14.97 -11.85
C ALA A 122 2.92 -14.72 -10.34
N LEU A 123 3.29 -13.53 -9.85
CA LEU A 123 3.10 -13.17 -8.45
C LEU A 123 1.61 -13.08 -8.08
N VAL A 124 0.79 -12.44 -8.92
CA VAL A 124 -0.66 -12.27 -8.69
C VAL A 124 -1.41 -13.59 -8.84
N GLY A 125 -0.98 -14.45 -9.75
CA GLY A 125 -1.61 -15.77 -10.00
C GLY A 125 -1.24 -16.84 -8.97
N SER A 126 -0.29 -16.58 -8.09
CA SER A 126 0.15 -17.56 -7.10
C SER A 126 -0.89 -17.79 -6.01
N THR A 127 -1.28 -19.04 -5.79
CA THR A 127 -2.19 -19.45 -4.71
C THR A 127 -1.59 -19.33 -3.31
N LEU A 128 -0.27 -19.11 -3.21
CA LEU A 128 0.41 -18.85 -1.94
C LEU A 128 0.23 -17.41 -1.47
N VAL A 129 -0.26 -16.51 -2.32
CA VAL A 129 -0.50 -15.11 -2.00
C VAL A 129 -1.87 -14.94 -1.35
N SER A 130 -1.89 -14.47 -0.12
CA SER A 130 -3.12 -14.23 0.65
C SER A 130 -3.72 -12.84 0.42
N LYS A 131 -2.88 -11.87 0.01
CA LYS A 131 -3.31 -10.50 -0.30
C LYS A 131 -2.45 -9.88 -1.39
N ILE A 132 -3.13 -9.18 -2.32
CA ILE A 132 -2.48 -8.36 -3.34
C ILE A 132 -2.68 -6.88 -2.98
N SER A 133 -1.59 -6.10 -3.01
CA SER A 133 -1.61 -4.64 -2.86
C SER A 133 -0.97 -4.02 -4.11
N PHE A 134 -1.79 -3.47 -4.97
CA PHE A 134 -1.37 -2.91 -6.26
C PHE A 134 -1.53 -1.40 -6.28
N THR A 135 -0.55 -0.70 -6.83
CA THR A 135 -0.67 0.70 -7.26
C THR A 135 -0.17 0.81 -8.70
N GLY A 136 -0.99 1.39 -9.58
CA GLY A 136 -0.63 1.56 -10.99
C GLY A 136 -1.82 1.96 -11.87
N SER A 137 -1.79 1.56 -13.15
CA SER A 137 -2.86 1.92 -14.09
C SER A 137 -4.17 1.18 -13.81
N THR A 138 -5.28 1.84 -14.09
CA THR A 138 -6.63 1.27 -13.98
C THR A 138 -6.80 0.00 -14.82
N LEU A 139 -6.18 -0.04 -16.01
CA LEU A 139 -6.24 -1.21 -16.88
C LEU A 139 -5.61 -2.45 -16.24
N VAL A 140 -4.42 -2.29 -15.67
CA VAL A 140 -3.72 -3.39 -14.97
C VAL A 140 -4.44 -3.75 -13.68
N GLY A 141 -4.91 -2.77 -12.92
CA GLY A 141 -5.69 -3.02 -11.70
C GLY A 141 -6.95 -3.86 -11.95
N LYS A 142 -7.68 -3.59 -13.04
CA LYS A 142 -8.84 -4.42 -13.44
C LYS A 142 -8.45 -5.86 -13.77
N LYS A 143 -7.29 -6.08 -14.43
CA LYS A 143 -6.79 -7.44 -14.69
C LYS A 143 -6.45 -8.17 -13.39
N ILE A 144 -5.73 -7.50 -12.50
CA ILE A 144 -5.38 -8.03 -11.17
C ILE A 144 -6.63 -8.36 -10.36
N GLY A 145 -7.63 -7.47 -10.36
CA GLY A 145 -8.89 -7.70 -9.65
C GLY A 145 -9.63 -8.95 -10.13
N ARG A 146 -9.63 -9.24 -11.43
CA ARG A 146 -10.22 -10.47 -11.97
C ARG A 146 -9.49 -11.72 -11.46
N VAL A 147 -8.17 -11.76 -11.54
CA VAL A 147 -7.36 -12.88 -11.04
C VAL A 147 -7.54 -13.05 -9.52
N ALA A 148 -7.62 -11.94 -8.77
CA ALA A 148 -7.85 -11.99 -7.33
C ALA A 148 -9.21 -12.60 -6.98
N ILE A 149 -10.26 -12.30 -7.75
CA ILE A 149 -11.58 -12.92 -7.58
C ILE A 149 -11.53 -14.42 -7.88
N ASP A 150 -10.90 -14.81 -8.99
CA ASP A 150 -10.78 -16.22 -9.39
C ASP A 150 -10.06 -17.05 -8.31
N ASN A 151 -9.09 -16.47 -7.63
CA ASN A 151 -8.32 -17.10 -6.55
C ASN A 151 -8.89 -16.84 -5.14
N MET A 152 -9.97 -16.07 -5.00
CA MET A 152 -10.51 -15.59 -3.71
C MET A 152 -9.46 -14.86 -2.87
N THR A 153 -8.48 -14.22 -3.53
CA THR A 153 -7.39 -13.47 -2.89
C THR A 153 -7.85 -12.06 -2.54
N ARG A 154 -7.55 -11.60 -1.33
CA ARG A 154 -7.83 -10.20 -0.93
C ARG A 154 -7.03 -9.23 -1.79
N VAL A 155 -7.67 -8.15 -2.28
CA VAL A 155 -7.03 -7.16 -3.13
C VAL A 155 -7.29 -5.75 -2.66
N THR A 156 -6.24 -4.91 -2.74
CA THR A 156 -6.33 -3.46 -2.61
C THR A 156 -5.75 -2.84 -3.86
N LEU A 157 -6.51 -1.95 -4.50
CA LEU A 157 -6.15 -1.32 -5.78
C LEU A 157 -6.09 0.19 -5.59
N GLU A 158 -4.91 0.76 -5.78
CA GLU A 158 -4.66 2.19 -5.85
C GLU A 158 -4.39 2.56 -7.31
N LEU A 159 -5.24 3.36 -7.91
CA LEU A 159 -5.29 3.55 -9.36
C LEU A 159 -5.17 5.03 -9.72
N GLY A 160 -5.16 5.33 -11.01
CA GLY A 160 -5.21 6.70 -11.50
C GLY A 160 -6.55 7.37 -11.21
N GLY A 161 -6.55 8.69 -11.21
CA GLY A 161 -7.73 9.50 -10.95
C GLY A 161 -7.88 10.69 -11.86
N LYS A 162 -8.97 11.45 -11.66
CA LYS A 162 -9.30 12.74 -12.26
C LYS A 162 -9.75 13.68 -11.14
N ASN A 163 -8.77 14.17 -10.37
CA ASN A 163 -9.03 14.87 -9.13
C ASN A 163 -9.43 16.34 -9.39
N PRO A 164 -10.54 16.82 -8.84
CA PRO A 164 -10.95 18.20 -8.99
C PRO A 164 -10.30 19.10 -7.93
N MET A 165 -10.13 20.38 -8.26
CA MET A 165 -9.88 21.46 -7.32
C MET A 165 -11.00 22.48 -7.44
N ILE A 166 -11.71 22.73 -6.35
CA ILE A 166 -12.81 23.67 -6.31
C ILE A 166 -12.30 24.98 -5.70
N VAL A 167 -12.38 26.06 -6.47
CA VAL A 167 -12.01 27.42 -6.03
C VAL A 167 -13.30 28.20 -5.83
N LEU A 168 -13.61 28.54 -4.58
CA LEU A 168 -14.80 29.32 -4.24
C LEU A 168 -14.62 30.80 -4.60
N ASP A 169 -15.70 31.55 -4.66
CA ASP A 169 -15.73 32.98 -5.07
C ASP A 169 -15.00 33.91 -4.08
N ASP A 170 -14.94 33.53 -2.82
CA ASP A 170 -14.23 34.24 -1.75
C ASP A 170 -12.77 33.75 -1.55
N ALA A 171 -12.28 32.85 -2.39
CA ALA A 171 -10.94 32.28 -2.25
C ALA A 171 -9.83 33.31 -2.49
N ASN A 172 -8.70 33.17 -1.78
CA ASN A 172 -7.49 33.93 -2.08
C ASN A 172 -6.88 33.42 -3.39
N LEU A 173 -7.04 34.18 -4.47
CA LEU A 173 -6.60 33.79 -5.81
C LEU A 173 -5.11 33.48 -5.89
N LYS A 174 -4.23 34.21 -5.16
CA LYS A 174 -2.81 33.93 -5.15
C LYS A 174 -2.52 32.53 -4.59
N LYS A 175 -3.12 32.19 -3.46
CA LYS A 175 -2.99 30.85 -2.85
C LYS A 175 -3.64 29.78 -3.73
N ALA A 176 -4.75 30.06 -4.38
CA ALA A 176 -5.40 29.16 -5.30
C ALA A 176 -4.48 28.81 -6.49
N VAL A 177 -3.85 29.81 -7.10
CA VAL A 177 -2.86 29.61 -8.19
C VAL A 177 -1.67 28.77 -7.71
N GLU A 178 -1.09 29.08 -6.55
CA GLU A 178 -0.01 28.29 -5.96
C GLU A 178 -0.45 26.83 -5.71
N GLY A 179 -1.66 26.63 -5.22
CA GLY A 179 -2.25 25.31 -5.02
C GLY A 179 -2.44 24.53 -6.31
N VAL A 180 -2.96 25.18 -7.36
CA VAL A 180 -3.11 24.58 -8.70
C VAL A 180 -1.74 24.21 -9.28
N MET A 181 -0.74 25.08 -9.17
CA MET A 181 0.60 24.82 -9.67
C MET A 181 1.23 23.58 -9.02
N ILE A 182 1.13 23.47 -7.71
CA ILE A 182 1.63 22.28 -7.00
C ILE A 182 0.75 21.06 -7.33
N GLY A 183 -0.56 21.19 -7.23
CA GLY A 183 -1.48 20.06 -7.40
C GLY A 183 -1.48 19.48 -8.81
N ALA A 184 -1.29 20.30 -9.85
CA ALA A 184 -1.31 19.86 -11.24
C ALA A 184 0.07 19.45 -11.78
N PHE A 185 1.14 20.12 -11.33
CA PHE A 185 2.46 20.00 -11.95
C PHE A 185 3.55 19.37 -11.07
N LEU A 186 3.24 19.01 -9.82
CA LEU A 186 4.16 18.23 -9.01
C LEU A 186 4.60 16.98 -9.79
N ASN A 187 5.90 16.69 -9.78
CA ASN A 187 6.48 15.56 -10.54
C ASN A 187 6.03 15.55 -12.03
N GLN A 188 5.94 16.71 -12.65
CA GLN A 188 5.47 16.92 -14.05
C GLN A 188 4.03 16.40 -14.28
N GLY A 189 3.17 16.44 -13.27
CA GLY A 189 1.81 15.90 -13.32
C GLY A 189 1.72 14.38 -13.24
N GLN A 190 2.83 13.69 -13.02
CA GLN A 190 2.89 12.22 -12.93
C GLN A 190 2.48 11.73 -11.54
N VAL A 191 1.32 12.15 -11.08
CA VAL A 191 0.80 11.86 -9.75
C VAL A 191 -0.65 11.37 -9.87
N CYS A 192 -0.97 10.25 -9.22
CA CYS A 192 -2.34 9.71 -9.20
C CYS A 192 -3.36 10.70 -8.60
N ALA A 193 -2.92 11.54 -7.65
CA ALA A 193 -3.69 12.60 -7.02
C ALA A 193 -3.57 13.96 -7.72
N SER A 194 -2.95 14.03 -8.90
CA SER A 194 -2.76 15.28 -9.63
C SER A 194 -4.10 15.94 -9.97
N VAL A 195 -4.21 17.22 -9.71
CA VAL A 195 -5.38 18.02 -10.07
C VAL A 195 -5.50 18.09 -11.60
N SER A 196 -6.65 17.77 -12.13
CA SER A 196 -6.92 17.73 -13.57
C SER A 196 -8.20 18.46 -13.98
N ARG A 197 -8.92 19.02 -13.03
CA ARG A 197 -10.16 19.78 -13.23
C ARG A 197 -10.28 20.90 -12.21
#